data_0a6ed9a240289de6da1373745c27a902
#
_entry.id   0a6ed9a240289de6da1373745c27a902
#
_cell.length_a   1.000
_cell.length_b   1.000
_cell.length_c   1.000
_cell.angle_alpha   90.00
_cell.angle_beta   90.00
_cell.angle_gamma   90.00
#
_symmetry.space_group_name_H-M   'P 1'
#
loop_
_entity.id
_entity.type
_entity.pdbx_description
1 polymer ?
#
loop_
_entity_poly.entity_id
_entity_poly.type
_entity_poly.pdbx_seq_one_letter_code
_entity_poly.pdbx_strand_id
1 'polypeptide(L)'
;EDVTLFTARRPRLLARQTGKEHNMKDIKWTIQYDRPPAPLRHCKKCNIRQEFVSSGQFRVNAQGKYLDIWLIYKCSCCSSTWNAAIYSRVNPGNLPPGMLSRFHSNDPSLAMQYAMDTGFLRLNGAQVQLPSYHVEGQVFRLADSPASTGPDSSMVLRIDNPYPLPLRVHAVLKSKLQLSQKRLDQLTQSGRIQCEDGRELKKSRTGNHIRLYITGVLIP
;
A
#
# COMPACT_ATOMS: atom_id res chain seq x y z
N GLU A 1 39.37 -32.37 -32.02
CA GLU A 1 38.44 -32.43 -30.88
C GLU A 1 37.62 -31.13 -30.90
N ASP A 2 36.37 -31.24 -31.34
CA ASP A 2 35.47 -30.13 -31.62
C ASP A 2 34.88 -29.60 -30.35
N VAL A 3 35.05 -28.29 -30.12
CA VAL A 3 34.37 -27.52 -29.07
C VAL A 3 33.19 -26.81 -29.70
N THR A 4 32.00 -27.34 -29.50
CA THR A 4 30.75 -26.78 -29.98
C THR A 4 30.36 -25.56 -29.16
N LEU A 5 30.46 -24.36 -29.75
CA LEU A 5 30.00 -23.09 -29.21
C LEU A 5 28.47 -23.05 -29.21
N PHE A 6 27.88 -23.11 -28.04
CA PHE A 6 26.46 -22.80 -27.82
C PHE A 6 26.27 -21.27 -27.92
N THR A 7 25.74 -20.82 -29.05
CA THR A 7 25.30 -19.41 -29.21
C THR A 7 23.97 -19.22 -28.53
N ALA A 8 24.00 -18.57 -27.35
CA ALA A 8 22.81 -18.12 -26.67
C ALA A 8 22.15 -16.98 -27.51
N ARG A 9 20.98 -17.26 -28.05
CA ARG A 9 20.12 -16.26 -28.70
C ARG A 9 19.67 -15.22 -27.66
N ARG A 10 20.15 -13.98 -27.81
CA ARG A 10 19.63 -12.81 -27.07
C ARG A 10 18.16 -12.60 -27.43
N PRO A 11 17.27 -12.34 -26.45
CA PRO A 11 15.91 -11.96 -26.77
C PRO A 11 15.93 -10.59 -27.46
N ARG A 12 15.23 -10.50 -28.60
CA ARG A 12 15.00 -9.25 -29.34
C ARG A 12 14.35 -8.25 -28.41
N LEU A 13 15.05 -7.17 -28.11
CA LEU A 13 14.47 -5.94 -27.59
C LEU A 13 13.42 -5.47 -28.62
N LEU A 14 12.15 -5.53 -28.24
CA LEU A 14 11.08 -4.87 -28.95
C LEU A 14 11.40 -3.38 -29.00
N ALA A 15 11.50 -2.86 -30.23
CA ALA A 15 11.81 -1.51 -30.56
C ALA A 15 10.90 -0.54 -29.78
N ARG A 16 11.51 0.46 -29.16
CA ARG A 16 10.84 1.68 -28.72
C ARG A 16 10.02 2.23 -29.89
N GLN A 17 8.72 2.17 -29.78
CA GLN A 17 7.84 3.01 -30.58
C GLN A 17 7.96 4.44 -30.05
N THR A 18 8.89 5.18 -30.63
CA THR A 18 8.91 6.64 -30.60
C THR A 18 7.79 7.12 -31.50
N GLY A 19 6.82 7.81 -30.94
CA GLY A 19 5.94 8.55 -31.79
C GLY A 19 4.50 8.68 -31.29
N LYS A 20 4.17 9.89 -30.88
CA LYS A 20 2.92 10.49 -30.43
C LYS A 20 2.67 10.36 -28.93
N GLU A 21 3.07 11.37 -28.20
CA GLU A 21 2.40 11.75 -26.96
C GLU A 21 0.93 12.05 -27.31
N HIS A 22 0.11 11.00 -27.34
CA HIS A 22 -1.32 11.18 -27.23
C HIS A 22 -1.53 11.77 -25.83
N ASN A 23 -2.24 12.88 -25.77
CA ASN A 23 -2.68 13.56 -24.55
C ASN A 23 -3.64 12.61 -23.80
N MET A 24 -3.07 11.52 -23.27
CA MET A 24 -3.84 10.53 -22.49
C MET A 24 -4.30 11.20 -21.20
N LYS A 25 -5.60 11.16 -20.96
CA LYS A 25 -6.17 11.69 -19.73
C LYS A 25 -5.56 10.97 -18.52
N ASP A 26 -5.06 11.73 -17.56
CA ASP A 26 -4.50 11.20 -16.31
C ASP A 26 -5.54 11.38 -15.19
N ILE A 27 -5.94 10.30 -14.54
CA ILE A 27 -6.85 10.31 -13.40
C ILE A 27 -6.11 9.77 -12.19
N LYS A 28 -6.26 10.51 -11.09
CA LYS A 28 -5.70 10.14 -9.81
C LYS A 28 -6.78 9.61 -8.86
N TRP A 29 -6.51 8.47 -8.25
CA TRP A 29 -7.22 7.97 -7.08
C TRP A 29 -6.29 7.96 -5.87
N THR A 30 -6.86 8.25 -4.70
CA THR A 30 -6.13 8.19 -3.43
C THR A 30 -6.88 7.28 -2.47
N ILE A 31 -6.17 6.33 -1.88
CA ILE A 31 -6.74 5.44 -0.86
C ILE A 31 -6.72 6.17 0.48
N GLN A 32 -7.88 6.28 1.09
CA GLN A 32 -8.06 6.85 2.43
C GLN A 32 -8.46 5.74 3.40
N TYR A 33 -7.77 5.68 4.53
CA TYR A 33 -8.08 4.73 5.59
C TYR A 33 -8.87 5.42 6.70
N ASP A 34 -9.95 4.78 7.16
CA ASP A 34 -10.82 5.35 8.17
C ASP A 34 -10.12 5.43 9.53
N ARG A 35 -9.20 4.50 9.80
CA ARG A 35 -8.37 4.46 11.02
C ARG A 35 -7.12 3.62 10.78
N PRO A 36 -6.09 3.73 11.64
CA PRO A 36 -4.99 2.76 11.62
C PRO A 36 -5.47 1.35 11.95
N PRO A 37 -4.74 0.31 11.48
CA PRO A 37 -4.99 -1.06 11.92
C PRO A 37 -5.02 -1.16 13.44
N ALA A 38 -6.03 -1.86 13.98
CA ALA A 38 -6.07 -2.18 15.39
C ALA A 38 -5.44 -3.57 15.61
N PRO A 39 -4.21 -3.65 16.18
CA PRO A 39 -3.56 -4.93 16.41
C PRO A 39 -4.29 -5.73 17.49
N LEU A 40 -4.53 -7.02 17.19
CA LEU A 40 -5.14 -7.97 18.11
C LEU A 40 -4.05 -8.70 18.90
N ARG A 41 -4.09 -8.59 20.24
CA ARG A 41 -3.14 -9.21 21.16
C ARG A 41 -3.84 -9.73 22.39
N HIS A 42 -3.20 -10.70 23.11
CA HIS A 42 -3.62 -11.11 24.42
C HIS A 42 -3.42 -9.96 25.43
N CYS A 43 -4.49 -9.52 26.04
CA CYS A 43 -4.46 -8.54 27.12
C CYS A 43 -4.35 -9.26 28.47
N LYS A 44 -3.26 -9.07 29.20
CA LYS A 44 -3.04 -9.73 30.50
C LYS A 44 -4.12 -9.39 31.53
N LYS A 45 -4.64 -8.14 31.51
CA LYS A 45 -5.68 -7.70 32.47
C LYS A 45 -7.06 -8.26 32.12
N CYS A 46 -7.42 -8.32 30.82
CA CYS A 46 -8.69 -8.91 30.38
C CYS A 46 -8.63 -10.44 30.28
N ASN A 47 -7.43 -11.01 30.26
CA ASN A 47 -7.13 -12.43 30.08
C ASN A 47 -7.68 -13.05 28.77
N ILE A 48 -7.95 -12.21 27.76
CA ILE A 48 -8.42 -12.62 26.43
C ILE A 48 -7.72 -11.79 25.36
N ARG A 49 -7.85 -12.18 24.09
CA ARG A 49 -7.41 -11.36 22.95
C ARG A 49 -8.31 -10.14 22.81
N GLN A 50 -7.70 -8.99 22.70
CA GLN A 50 -8.35 -7.68 22.55
C GLN A 50 -7.67 -6.87 21.46
N GLU A 51 -8.42 -5.96 20.86
CA GLU A 51 -7.86 -4.91 20.04
C GLU A 51 -7.09 -3.91 20.91
N PHE A 52 -5.97 -3.43 20.39
CA PHE A 52 -5.21 -2.35 20.98
C PHE A 52 -5.21 -1.16 20.02
N VAL A 53 -5.39 0.04 20.56
CA VAL A 53 -5.44 1.28 19.80
C VAL A 53 -4.18 2.08 20.08
N SER A 54 -3.54 2.64 19.05
CA SER A 54 -2.41 3.54 19.20
C SER A 54 -2.83 4.77 20.00
N SER A 55 -2.03 5.15 21.00
CA SER A 55 -2.24 6.41 21.74
C SER A 55 -1.63 7.63 21.03
N GLY A 56 -0.89 7.42 19.94
CA GLY A 56 -0.09 8.46 19.29
C GLY A 56 1.15 8.89 20.10
N GLN A 57 1.40 8.28 21.25
CA GLN A 57 2.50 8.66 22.13
C GLN A 57 3.65 7.67 22.07
N PHE A 58 4.85 8.20 22.14
CA PHE A 58 6.08 7.42 22.26
C PHE A 58 6.58 7.39 23.70
N ARG A 59 7.24 6.31 24.04
CA ARG A 59 8.02 6.22 25.26
C ARG A 59 9.49 6.05 24.88
N VAL A 60 10.33 6.95 25.38
CA VAL A 60 11.78 6.89 25.24
C VAL A 60 12.38 6.64 26.61
N ASN A 61 13.20 5.61 26.74
CA ASN A 61 13.87 5.27 27.97
C ASN A 61 15.38 5.17 27.72
N ALA A 62 16.16 5.91 28.49
CA ALA A 62 17.61 5.87 28.44
C ALA A 62 18.17 4.84 29.40
N GLN A 63 19.05 3.96 28.91
CA GLN A 63 19.81 3.00 29.71
C GLN A 63 21.29 3.17 29.41
N GLY A 64 21.97 3.99 30.20
CA GLY A 64 23.35 4.38 29.94
C GLY A 64 23.49 5.07 28.59
N LYS A 65 24.29 4.49 27.69
CA LYS A 65 24.53 5.01 26.33
C LYS A 65 23.50 4.55 25.26
N TYR A 66 22.47 3.80 25.66
CA TYR A 66 21.47 3.26 24.73
C TYR A 66 20.08 3.77 25.05
N LEU A 67 19.23 3.75 24.03
CA LEU A 67 17.81 4.08 24.11
C LEU A 67 16.94 2.87 23.76
N ASP A 68 15.86 2.72 24.50
CA ASP A 68 14.72 1.90 24.12
C ASP A 68 13.57 2.83 23.75
N ILE A 69 12.92 2.60 22.59
CA ILE A 69 11.86 3.45 22.07
C ILE A 69 10.66 2.60 21.69
N TRP A 70 9.48 2.97 22.15
CA TRP A 70 8.22 2.28 21.90
C TRP A 70 7.14 3.23 21.43
N LEU A 71 6.23 2.74 20.58
CA LEU A 71 4.91 3.35 20.39
C LEU A 71 3.94 2.73 21.41
N ILE A 72 3.20 3.57 22.11
CA ILE A 72 2.28 3.14 23.17
C ILE A 72 0.91 2.80 22.57
N TYR A 73 0.43 1.61 22.88
CA TYR A 73 -0.92 1.16 22.58
C TYR A 73 -1.71 0.95 23.87
N LYS A 74 -3.03 1.13 23.78
CA LYS A 74 -3.96 0.89 24.90
C LYS A 74 -4.98 -0.17 24.50
N CYS A 75 -5.25 -1.10 25.41
CA CYS A 75 -6.32 -2.08 25.25
C CYS A 75 -7.66 -1.37 25.11
N SER A 76 -8.44 -1.70 24.11
CA SER A 76 -9.74 -1.08 23.85
C SER A 76 -10.77 -1.33 24.97
N CYS A 77 -10.59 -2.41 25.74
CA CYS A 77 -11.50 -2.78 26.83
C CYS A 77 -11.09 -2.17 28.18
N CYS A 78 -9.83 -2.38 28.61
CA CYS A 78 -9.41 -2.04 29.99
C CYS A 78 -8.35 -0.93 30.03
N SER A 79 -7.97 -0.35 28.91
CA SER A 79 -6.96 0.70 28.76
C SER A 79 -5.55 0.32 29.25
N SER A 80 -5.28 -0.96 29.55
CA SER A 80 -3.94 -1.41 29.90
C SER A 80 -2.98 -1.17 28.73
N THR A 81 -1.76 -0.79 29.07
CA THR A 81 -0.75 -0.37 28.09
C THR A 81 -0.02 -1.57 27.50
N TRP A 82 0.25 -1.50 26.20
CA TRP A 82 1.23 -2.29 25.51
C TRP A 82 2.23 -1.38 24.79
N ASN A 83 3.52 -1.60 25.03
CA ASN A 83 4.61 -0.87 24.40
C ASN A 83 5.09 -1.69 23.19
N ALA A 84 4.83 -1.21 21.98
CA ALA A 84 5.33 -1.80 20.73
C ALA A 84 6.75 -1.27 20.48
N ALA A 85 7.76 -2.16 20.49
CA ALA A 85 9.16 -1.77 20.38
C ALA A 85 9.51 -1.30 18.97
N ILE A 86 10.00 -0.08 18.85
CA ILE A 86 10.54 0.50 17.62
C ILE A 86 12.05 0.26 17.59
N TYR A 87 12.73 0.62 18.67
CA TYR A 87 14.14 0.38 18.86
C TYR A 87 14.39 -0.25 20.22
N SER A 88 15.28 -1.23 20.27
CA SER A 88 15.77 -1.83 21.49
C SER A 88 17.29 -1.63 21.54
N ARG A 89 17.76 -0.97 22.60
CA ARG A 89 19.18 -0.69 22.84
C ARG A 89 19.90 -0.01 21.68
N VAL A 90 19.27 0.98 21.06
CA VAL A 90 19.87 1.76 19.98
C VAL A 90 20.79 2.84 20.54
N ASN A 91 21.96 3.04 19.92
CA ASN A 91 22.78 4.20 20.22
C ASN A 91 22.12 5.45 19.62
N PRO A 92 21.96 6.56 20.38
CA PRO A 92 21.36 7.79 19.85
C PRO A 92 22.02 8.30 18.57
N GLY A 93 23.33 8.13 18.41
CA GLY A 93 24.06 8.52 17.20
C GLY A 93 23.72 7.70 15.94
N ASN A 94 23.08 6.54 16.10
CA ASN A 94 22.61 5.70 14.99
C ASN A 94 21.18 6.05 14.54
N LEU A 95 20.50 6.96 15.24
CA LEU A 95 19.19 7.43 14.81
C LEU A 95 19.36 8.47 13.68
N PRO A 96 18.43 8.50 12.72
CA PRO A 96 18.41 9.56 11.72
C PRO A 96 18.37 10.96 12.38
N PRO A 97 18.99 11.98 11.78
CA PRO A 97 18.97 13.33 12.32
C PRO A 97 17.55 13.82 12.63
N GLY A 98 17.33 14.40 13.79
CA GLY A 98 16.04 14.89 14.25
C GLY A 98 15.03 13.82 14.68
N MET A 99 15.30 12.54 14.48
CA MET A 99 14.34 11.48 14.82
C MET A 99 14.06 11.41 16.33
N LEU A 100 15.07 11.57 17.16
CA LEU A 100 14.91 11.54 18.62
C LEU A 100 13.99 12.67 19.10
N SER A 101 14.13 13.87 18.53
CA SER A 101 13.24 15.00 18.83
C SER A 101 11.79 14.71 18.46
N ARG A 102 11.55 14.05 17.31
CA ARG A 102 10.20 13.63 16.90
C ARG A 102 9.58 12.62 17.86
N PHE A 103 10.37 11.69 18.41
CA PHE A 103 9.88 10.77 19.44
C PHE A 103 9.53 11.51 20.74
N HIS A 104 10.37 12.44 21.19
CA HIS A 104 10.10 13.23 22.40
C HIS A 104 8.90 14.16 22.28
N SER A 105 8.68 14.73 21.09
CA SER A 105 7.52 15.58 20.81
C SER A 105 6.23 14.82 20.54
N ASN A 106 6.26 13.50 20.51
CA ASN A 106 5.13 12.66 20.10
C ASN A 106 4.59 13.07 18.71
N ASP A 107 5.49 13.24 17.72
CA ASP A 107 5.13 13.66 16.36
C ASP A 107 3.98 12.79 15.82
N PRO A 108 2.80 13.38 15.54
CA PRO A 108 1.61 12.62 15.15
C PRO A 108 1.80 11.89 13.80
N SER A 109 2.55 12.49 12.87
CA SER A 109 2.79 11.87 11.56
C SER A 109 3.70 10.65 11.69
N LEU A 110 4.70 10.72 12.56
CA LEU A 110 5.57 9.58 12.87
C LEU A 110 4.81 8.47 13.58
N ALA A 111 3.96 8.81 14.56
CA ALA A 111 3.12 7.84 15.25
C ALA A 111 2.16 7.13 14.29
N MET A 112 1.58 7.88 13.33
CA MET A 112 0.71 7.34 12.29
C MET A 112 1.49 6.39 11.36
N GLN A 113 2.71 6.74 10.95
CA GLN A 113 3.54 5.87 10.12
C GLN A 113 3.78 4.50 10.77
N TYR A 114 4.15 4.46 12.05
CA TYR A 114 4.32 3.20 12.78
C TYR A 114 2.98 2.46 12.99
N ALA A 115 1.91 3.19 13.31
CA ALA A 115 0.59 2.59 13.50
C ALA A 115 0.04 1.94 12.22
N MET A 116 0.38 2.49 11.05
CA MET A 116 0.00 1.96 9.73
C MET A 116 0.95 0.86 9.23
N ASP A 117 2.10 0.66 9.86
CA ASP A 117 3.05 -0.39 9.46
C ASP A 117 2.64 -1.75 10.02
N THR A 118 1.99 -2.56 9.18
CA THR A 118 1.57 -3.93 9.58
C THR A 118 2.75 -4.87 9.80
N GLY A 119 3.91 -4.62 9.19
CA GLY A 119 5.14 -5.36 9.41
C GLY A 119 5.66 -5.12 10.83
N PHE A 120 5.76 -3.86 11.22
CA PHE A 120 6.12 -3.45 12.58
C PHE A 120 5.19 -4.08 13.64
N LEU A 121 3.88 -4.04 13.42
CA LEU A 121 2.91 -4.61 14.35
C LEU A 121 3.06 -6.12 14.50
N ARG A 122 3.30 -6.85 13.38
CA ARG A 122 3.54 -8.31 13.41
C ARG A 122 4.84 -8.68 14.08
N LEU A 123 5.92 -7.93 13.83
CA LEU A 123 7.21 -8.13 14.52
C LEU A 123 7.06 -7.96 16.04
N ASN A 124 6.15 -7.10 16.47
CA ASN A 124 5.78 -6.92 17.87
C ASN A 124 4.77 -7.97 18.39
N GLY A 125 4.52 -9.06 17.63
CA GLY A 125 3.69 -10.19 18.05
C GLY A 125 2.19 -9.92 18.00
N ALA A 126 1.73 -8.97 17.20
CA ALA A 126 0.31 -8.71 16.99
C ALA A 126 -0.25 -9.43 15.76
N GLN A 127 -1.50 -9.87 15.84
CA GLN A 127 -2.28 -10.18 14.65
C GLN A 127 -2.88 -8.88 14.12
N VAL A 128 -2.77 -8.66 12.81
CA VAL A 128 -3.20 -7.40 12.19
C VAL A 128 -4.21 -7.69 11.08
N GLN A 129 -5.39 -7.08 11.21
CA GLN A 129 -6.38 -6.99 10.14
C GLN A 129 -6.24 -5.65 9.44
N LEU A 130 -6.45 -5.66 8.12
CA LEU A 130 -6.44 -4.40 7.37
C LEU A 130 -7.67 -3.57 7.77
N PRO A 131 -7.50 -2.25 7.94
CA PRO A 131 -8.61 -1.36 8.24
C PRO A 131 -9.54 -1.22 7.04
N SER A 132 -10.75 -0.72 7.28
CA SER A 132 -11.62 -0.24 6.23
C SER A 132 -10.99 0.95 5.51
N TYR A 133 -11.30 1.09 4.23
CA TYR A 133 -10.81 2.17 3.39
C TYR A 133 -11.85 2.55 2.36
N HIS A 134 -11.77 3.77 1.90
CA HIS A 134 -12.47 4.24 0.71
C HIS A 134 -11.46 4.82 -0.29
N VAL A 135 -11.92 5.00 -1.53
CA VAL A 135 -11.07 5.49 -2.62
C VAL A 135 -11.62 6.83 -3.08
N GLU A 136 -10.85 7.88 -2.93
CA GLU A 136 -11.16 9.20 -3.46
C GLU A 136 -10.71 9.34 -4.91
N GLY A 137 -11.33 10.24 -5.65
CA GLY A 137 -11.02 10.54 -7.04
C GLY A 137 -12.20 10.31 -7.97
N GLN A 138 -12.07 10.84 -9.19
CA GLN A 138 -13.12 10.81 -10.21
C GLN A 138 -13.46 9.37 -10.60
N VAL A 139 -14.75 9.05 -10.62
CA VAL A 139 -15.27 7.78 -11.14
C VAL A 139 -15.44 7.89 -12.64
N PHE A 140 -15.15 6.82 -13.34
CA PHE A 140 -15.38 6.68 -14.78
C PHE A 140 -16.11 5.36 -15.06
N ARG A 141 -16.70 5.24 -16.23
CA ARG A 141 -17.32 4.01 -16.71
C ARG A 141 -16.48 3.38 -17.81
N LEU A 142 -16.62 2.09 -17.97
CA LEU A 142 -15.98 1.34 -19.04
C LEU A 142 -17.06 0.88 -20.03
N ALA A 143 -16.85 1.16 -21.30
CA ALA A 143 -17.75 0.71 -22.36
C ALA A 143 -17.88 -0.83 -22.37
N ASP A 144 -19.00 -1.34 -22.80
CA ASP A 144 -19.19 -2.78 -22.91
C ASP A 144 -18.34 -3.39 -24.01
N SER A 145 -18.20 -2.69 -25.14
CA SER A 145 -17.34 -3.11 -26.24
C SER A 145 -16.28 -2.03 -26.55
N PRO A 146 -15.04 -2.42 -26.88
CA PRO A 146 -14.01 -1.48 -27.35
C PRO A 146 -14.39 -0.79 -28.66
N ALA A 147 -15.24 -1.41 -29.51
CA ALA A 147 -15.70 -0.82 -30.74
C ALA A 147 -16.65 0.36 -30.54
N SER A 148 -17.18 0.55 -29.33
CA SER A 148 -18.10 1.65 -28.98
C SER A 148 -17.39 2.94 -28.57
N THR A 149 -16.06 2.98 -28.63
CA THR A 149 -15.26 4.10 -28.15
C THR A 149 -14.27 4.55 -29.19
N GLY A 150 -14.11 5.86 -29.35
CA GLY A 150 -13.14 6.47 -30.28
C GLY A 150 -11.68 6.21 -29.84
N PRO A 151 -10.71 6.59 -30.68
CA PRO A 151 -9.28 6.40 -30.40
C PRO A 151 -8.79 7.10 -29.11
N ASP A 152 -9.51 8.12 -28.64
CA ASP A 152 -9.16 8.90 -27.44
C ASP A 152 -9.74 8.33 -26.13
N SER A 153 -10.27 7.11 -26.14
CA SER A 153 -10.88 6.47 -24.99
C SER A 153 -9.88 5.79 -24.03
N SER A 154 -8.61 6.15 -24.13
CA SER A 154 -7.54 5.61 -23.30
C SER A 154 -7.13 6.59 -22.21
N MET A 155 -6.79 6.08 -21.04
CA MET A 155 -6.31 6.90 -19.94
C MET A 155 -5.27 6.18 -19.08
N VAL A 156 -4.54 6.96 -18.31
CA VAL A 156 -3.69 6.48 -17.21
C VAL A 156 -4.45 6.68 -15.91
N LEU A 157 -4.61 5.62 -15.13
CA LEU A 157 -5.10 5.68 -13.78
C LEU A 157 -3.93 5.51 -12.82
N ARG A 158 -3.67 6.54 -12.02
CA ARG A 158 -2.72 6.47 -10.90
C ARG A 158 -3.47 6.25 -9.60
N ILE A 159 -3.10 5.21 -8.86
CA ILE A 159 -3.64 4.92 -7.53
C ILE A 159 -2.53 5.17 -6.52
N ASP A 160 -2.70 6.19 -5.68
CA ASP A 160 -1.79 6.53 -4.58
C ASP A 160 -2.30 5.89 -3.28
N ASN A 161 -1.38 5.24 -2.58
CA ASN A 161 -1.62 4.66 -1.26
C ASN A 161 -0.62 5.28 -0.27
N PRO A 162 -1.02 6.26 0.54
CA PRO A 162 -0.11 7.00 1.42
C PRO A 162 0.55 6.12 2.48
N TYR A 163 -0.08 5.00 2.79
CA TYR A 163 0.47 3.99 3.67
C TYR A 163 0.48 2.65 2.93
N PRO A 164 1.64 1.99 2.72
CA PRO A 164 1.77 0.85 1.82
C PRO A 164 1.15 -0.44 2.40
N LEU A 165 -0.09 -0.35 2.87
CA LEU A 165 -0.85 -1.53 3.25
C LEU A 165 -1.05 -2.42 2.02
N PRO A 166 -1.00 -3.76 2.21
CA PRO A 166 -0.94 -4.70 1.10
C PRO A 166 -2.31 -4.91 0.42
N LEU A 167 -2.95 -3.83 -0.03
CA LEU A 167 -4.22 -3.89 -0.76
C LEU A 167 -4.03 -4.46 -2.16
N ARG A 168 -4.94 -5.32 -2.57
CA ARG A 168 -4.95 -5.84 -3.94
C ARG A 168 -5.54 -4.81 -4.90
N VAL A 169 -4.83 -4.48 -5.97
CA VAL A 169 -5.30 -3.54 -7.02
C VAL A 169 -6.68 -3.93 -7.55
N HIS A 170 -6.87 -5.22 -7.78
CA HIS A 170 -8.13 -5.80 -8.22
C HIS A 170 -9.31 -5.49 -7.26
N ALA A 171 -9.10 -5.54 -5.94
CA ALA A 171 -10.12 -5.21 -4.95
C ALA A 171 -10.47 -3.71 -4.98
N VAL A 172 -9.46 -2.85 -5.14
CA VAL A 172 -9.64 -1.39 -5.26
C VAL A 172 -10.47 -1.03 -6.48
N LEU A 173 -10.11 -1.58 -7.66
CA LEU A 173 -10.84 -1.35 -8.92
C LEU A 173 -12.29 -1.85 -8.82
N LYS A 174 -12.48 -3.07 -8.32
CA LYS A 174 -13.80 -3.68 -8.17
C LYS A 174 -14.72 -2.84 -7.29
N SER A 175 -14.21 -2.38 -6.15
CA SER A 175 -14.97 -1.57 -5.20
C SER A 175 -15.32 -0.21 -5.80
N LYS A 176 -14.33 0.53 -6.31
CA LYS A 176 -14.53 1.90 -6.80
C LYS A 176 -15.37 1.98 -8.07
N LEU A 177 -15.20 1.03 -9.00
CA LEU A 177 -15.93 0.98 -10.26
C LEU A 177 -17.22 0.14 -10.18
N GLN A 178 -17.52 -0.45 -9.02
CA GLN A 178 -18.68 -1.33 -8.79
C GLN A 178 -18.77 -2.47 -9.82
N LEU A 179 -17.60 -3.03 -10.19
CA LEU A 179 -17.52 -4.12 -11.16
C LEU A 179 -17.75 -5.48 -10.50
N SER A 180 -18.43 -6.38 -11.24
CA SER A 180 -18.44 -7.79 -10.88
C SER A 180 -17.06 -8.41 -11.07
N GLN A 181 -16.77 -9.50 -10.35
CA GLN A 181 -15.53 -10.26 -10.53
C GLN A 181 -15.33 -10.69 -11.98
N LYS A 182 -16.38 -11.28 -12.59
CA LYS A 182 -16.37 -11.73 -14.00
C LYS A 182 -16.03 -10.58 -14.96
N ARG A 183 -16.62 -9.41 -14.76
CA ARG A 183 -16.38 -8.25 -15.63
C ARG A 183 -14.94 -7.76 -15.53
N LEU A 184 -14.40 -7.67 -14.31
CA LEU A 184 -13.02 -7.24 -14.13
C LEU A 184 -12.01 -8.25 -14.70
N ASP A 185 -12.28 -9.56 -14.55
CA ASP A 185 -11.44 -10.61 -15.16
C ASP A 185 -11.47 -10.52 -16.70
N GLN A 186 -12.62 -10.27 -17.30
CA GLN A 186 -12.74 -10.04 -18.76
C GLN A 186 -11.93 -8.83 -19.24
N LEU A 187 -12.04 -7.70 -18.53
CA LEU A 187 -11.29 -6.48 -18.85
C LEU A 187 -9.78 -6.66 -18.74
N THR A 188 -9.34 -7.46 -17.78
CA THR A 188 -7.92 -7.77 -17.60
C THR A 188 -7.42 -8.74 -18.68
N GLN A 189 -8.18 -9.79 -18.98
CA GLN A 189 -7.82 -10.79 -20.00
C GLN A 189 -7.79 -10.19 -21.41
N SER A 190 -8.71 -9.28 -21.72
CA SER A 190 -8.73 -8.55 -23.00
C SER A 190 -7.67 -7.46 -23.11
N GLY A 191 -6.84 -7.25 -22.09
CA GLY A 191 -5.81 -6.21 -22.07
C GLY A 191 -6.35 -4.79 -21.93
N ARG A 192 -7.63 -4.61 -21.61
CA ARG A 192 -8.23 -3.28 -21.42
C ARG A 192 -7.83 -2.60 -20.12
N ILE A 193 -7.38 -3.36 -19.13
CA ILE A 193 -6.77 -2.86 -17.90
C ILE A 193 -5.45 -3.58 -17.72
N GLN A 194 -4.36 -2.84 -17.72
CA GLN A 194 -3.00 -3.37 -17.57
C GLN A 194 -2.19 -2.54 -16.57
N CYS A 195 -1.29 -3.19 -15.85
CA CYS A 195 -0.28 -2.49 -15.05
C CYS A 195 0.79 -1.90 -15.98
N GLU A 196 1.22 -0.67 -15.74
CA GLU A 196 2.28 -0.02 -16.52
C GLU A 196 3.60 -0.82 -16.51
N ASP A 197 3.89 -1.47 -15.41
CA ASP A 197 5.09 -2.31 -15.23
C ASP A 197 4.93 -3.75 -15.77
N GLY A 198 3.83 -4.05 -16.43
CA GLY A 198 3.56 -5.36 -17.04
C GLY A 198 3.22 -6.47 -16.05
N ARG A 199 3.13 -6.18 -14.75
CA ARG A 199 2.73 -7.18 -13.74
C ARG A 199 1.28 -7.62 -13.94
N GLU A 200 1.02 -8.87 -13.61
CA GLU A 200 -0.34 -9.43 -13.62
C GLU A 200 -1.22 -8.70 -12.58
N LEU A 201 -2.28 -8.04 -13.05
CA LEU A 201 -3.17 -7.21 -12.21
C LEU A 201 -3.72 -8.00 -11.01
N LYS A 202 -4.08 -9.26 -11.21
CA LYS A 202 -4.69 -10.12 -10.19
C LYS A 202 -3.78 -10.38 -8.99
N LYS A 203 -2.46 -10.40 -9.21
CA LYS A 203 -1.43 -10.59 -8.18
C LYS A 203 -0.88 -9.26 -7.64
N SER A 204 -1.13 -8.16 -8.33
CA SER A 204 -0.57 -6.85 -8.01
C SER A 204 -1.19 -6.26 -6.75
N ARG A 205 -0.32 -5.61 -5.96
CA ARG A 205 -0.68 -4.81 -4.79
C ARG A 205 -0.38 -3.35 -5.07
N THR A 206 -1.09 -2.46 -4.40
CA THR A 206 -0.98 -1.01 -4.63
C THR A 206 0.41 -0.46 -4.30
N GLY A 207 1.14 -1.05 -3.32
CA GLY A 207 2.35 -0.42 -2.80
C GLY A 207 2.07 1.00 -2.35
N ASN A 208 3.01 1.93 -2.55
CA ASN A 208 2.81 3.36 -2.31
C ASN A 208 2.02 4.01 -3.46
N HIS A 209 2.24 3.56 -4.68
CA HIS A 209 1.50 3.97 -5.88
C HIS A 209 1.56 2.87 -6.93
N ILE A 210 0.59 2.87 -7.82
CA ILE A 210 0.58 2.05 -9.02
C ILE A 210 -0.08 2.82 -10.16
N ARG A 211 0.42 2.61 -11.38
CA ARG A 211 -0.15 3.18 -12.61
C ARG A 211 -0.72 2.07 -13.48
N LEU A 212 -1.91 2.32 -14.00
CA LEU A 212 -2.64 1.40 -14.85
C LEU A 212 -2.99 2.09 -16.16
N TYR A 213 -2.80 1.38 -17.28
CA TYR A 213 -3.35 1.77 -18.57
C TYR A 213 -4.75 1.20 -18.72
N ILE A 214 -5.71 2.05 -19.08
CA ILE A 214 -7.11 1.66 -19.21
C ILE A 214 -7.63 2.16 -20.57
N THR A 215 -8.27 1.27 -21.33
CA THR A 215 -8.85 1.56 -22.63
C THR A 215 -10.36 1.37 -22.64
N GLY A 216 -11.06 2.10 -23.51
CA GLY A 216 -12.51 2.06 -23.60
C GLY A 216 -13.20 2.76 -22.44
N VAL A 217 -12.66 3.90 -22.04
CA VAL A 217 -13.17 4.71 -20.93
C VAL A 217 -14.26 5.64 -21.45
N LEU A 218 -15.38 5.66 -20.74
CA LEU A 218 -16.43 6.65 -20.88
C LEU A 218 -16.32 7.59 -19.67
N ILE A 219 -15.98 8.83 -19.92
CA ILE A 219 -15.91 9.86 -18.89
C ILE A 219 -17.24 10.60 -18.94
N PRO A 220 -17.91 10.78 -17.79
CA PRO A 220 -19.15 11.55 -17.72
C PRO A 220 -18.92 13.02 -18.05
#